data_616da01eb9d11aff6feb4d1357e4403a
#
_entry.id   616da01eb9d11aff6feb4d1357e4403a
#
_cell.length_a   1.000
_cell.length_b   1.000
_cell.length_c   1.000
_cell.angle_alpha   90.00
_cell.angle_beta   90.00
_cell.angle_gamma   90.00
#
_symmetry.space_group_name_H-M   'P 1'
#
loop_
_entity.id
_entity.type
_entity.pdbx_description
1 polymer ?
#
loop_
_entity_poly.entity_id
_entity_poly.type
_entity_poly.pdbx_seq_one_letter_code
_entity_poly.pdbx_strand_id
1 'polypeptide(L)' 'MQIHEFKIGDPIQWLQSFEEIDYPVTGVVEVVAEDMLTVRDNLGQFWQVTDADTPVKIV' A
#
# COMPACT_ATOMS: atom_id res chain seq x y z
N MET A 1 -5.37 -9.82 6.19
CA MET A 1 -6.00 -9.01 5.13
C MET A 1 -5.46 -9.45 3.79
N GLN A 2 -6.33 -9.65 2.82
CA GLN A 2 -5.94 -10.13 1.49
C GLN A 2 -5.77 -8.96 0.54
N ILE A 3 -4.73 -9.03 -0.30
CA ILE A 3 -4.42 -7.96 -1.25
C ILE A 3 -5.60 -7.73 -2.23
N HIS A 4 -6.32 -8.79 -2.60
CA HIS A 4 -7.42 -8.69 -3.55
C HIS A 4 -8.68 -8.03 -2.96
N GLU A 5 -8.68 -7.71 -1.67
CA GLU A 5 -9.78 -6.97 -1.06
C GLU A 5 -9.71 -5.47 -1.36
N PHE A 6 -8.62 -5.01 -1.92
CA PHE A 6 -8.43 -3.60 -2.21
C PHE A 6 -8.86 -3.29 -3.64
N LYS A 7 -9.29 -2.07 -3.86
CA LYS A 7 -9.74 -1.60 -5.18
C LYS A 7 -9.00 -0.33 -5.55
N ILE A 8 -8.92 -0.07 -6.83
CA ILE A 8 -8.35 1.18 -7.34
C ILE A 8 -9.10 2.35 -6.73
N GLY A 9 -8.36 3.31 -6.20
CA GLY A 9 -8.92 4.48 -5.54
C GLY A 9 -9.02 4.36 -4.03
N ASP A 10 -8.76 3.18 -3.47
CA ASP A 10 -8.82 3.02 -2.01
C ASP A 10 -7.64 3.70 -1.35
N PRO A 11 -7.88 4.50 -0.31
CA PRO A 11 -6.78 5.01 0.51
C PRO A 11 -6.33 3.92 1.46
N ILE A 12 -5.02 3.67 1.49
CA ILE A 12 -4.45 2.63 2.34
C ILE A 12 -3.23 3.14 3.08
N GLN A 13 -2.88 2.41 4.13
CA GLN A 13 -1.67 2.65 4.90
C GLN A 13 -0.96 1.32 5.11
N TRP A 14 0.36 1.35 5.05
CA TRP A 14 1.17 0.17 5.34
C TRP A 14 2.45 0.61 6.03
N LEU A 15 3.19 -0.36 6.58
CA LEU A 15 4.47 -0.09 7.22
C LEU A 15 5.59 -0.42 6.24
N GLN A 16 6.40 0.57 5.95
CA GLN A 16 7.54 0.42 5.06
C GLN A 16 8.81 0.38 5.90
N SER A 17 9.60 -0.68 5.74
CA SER A 17 10.85 -0.84 6.48
C SER A 17 11.98 -0.13 5.77
N PHE A 18 12.76 0.63 6.54
CA PHE A 18 13.95 1.27 6.03
C PHE A 18 14.97 1.35 7.18
N GLU A 19 16.12 0.73 6.98
CA GLU A 19 17.20 0.69 7.98
C GLU A 19 16.71 0.22 9.35
N GLU A 20 15.93 -0.85 9.35
CA GLU A 20 15.39 -1.50 10.55
C GLU A 20 14.34 -0.66 11.30
N ILE A 21 13.89 0.42 10.68
CA ILE A 21 12.81 1.24 11.24
C ILE A 21 11.60 1.10 10.32
N ASP A 22 10.43 0.91 10.90
CA ASP A 22 9.19 0.81 10.16
C ASP A 22 8.49 2.17 10.17
N TYR A 23 8.15 2.64 8.97
CA TYR A 23 7.46 3.92 8.79
C TYR A 23 6.06 3.68 8.26
N PRO A 24 5.05 4.36 8.81
CA PRO A 24 3.73 4.30 8.20
C PRO A 24 3.72 5.16 6.94
N VAL A 25 3.31 4.55 5.83
CA VAL A 25 3.18 5.25 4.55
C VAL A 25 1.74 5.14 4.11
N THR A 26 1.18 6.24 3.62
CA THR A 26 -0.19 6.26 3.12
C THR A 26 -0.19 6.60 1.64
N GLY A 27 -1.18 6.09 0.94
CA GLY A 27 -1.33 6.38 -0.47
C GLY A 27 -2.65 5.86 -1.00
N VAL A 28 -2.85 6.01 -2.31
CA VAL A 28 -4.07 5.60 -2.98
C VAL A 28 -3.72 4.49 -3.97
N VAL A 29 -4.52 3.44 -3.96
CA VAL A 29 -4.30 2.30 -4.86
C VAL A 29 -4.55 2.74 -6.30
N GLU A 30 -3.56 2.52 -7.16
CA GLU A 30 -3.64 2.84 -8.58
C GLU A 30 -3.81 1.60 -9.46
N VAL A 31 -3.20 0.49 -9.06
CA VAL A 31 -3.27 -0.76 -9.80
C VAL A 31 -3.42 -1.90 -8.80
N VAL A 32 -4.32 -2.83 -9.09
CA VAL A 32 -4.48 -4.05 -8.31
C VAL A 32 -4.03 -5.21 -9.18
N ALA A 33 -2.96 -5.87 -8.79
CA ALA A 33 -2.48 -7.08 -9.45
C ALA A 33 -2.85 -8.28 -8.58
N GLU A 34 -2.52 -9.47 -9.05
CA GLU A 34 -2.90 -10.70 -8.37
C GLU A 34 -2.30 -10.81 -6.96
N ASP A 35 -1.06 -10.37 -6.81
CA ASP A 35 -0.33 -10.51 -5.55
C ASP A 35 0.30 -9.22 -5.06
N MET A 36 -0.05 -8.09 -5.65
CA MET A 36 0.64 -6.84 -5.38
C MET A 36 -0.26 -5.66 -5.73
N LEU A 37 -0.11 -4.59 -4.97
CA LEU A 37 -0.76 -3.31 -5.27
C LEU A 37 0.29 -2.31 -5.70
N THR A 38 -0.04 -1.49 -6.68
CA THR A 38 0.72 -0.28 -6.97
C THR A 38 -0.01 0.89 -6.34
N VAL A 39 0.67 1.61 -5.48
CA VAL A 39 0.07 2.68 -4.67
C VAL A 39 0.84 3.96 -4.93
N ARG A 40 0.13 5.05 -5.09
CA ARG A 40 0.73 6.38 -5.25
C ARG A 40 0.60 7.15 -3.95
N ASP A 41 1.71 7.67 -3.44
CA ASP A 41 1.71 8.43 -2.19
C ASP A 41 1.41 9.92 -2.46
N ASN A 42 1.48 10.72 -1.39
CA ASN A 42 1.19 12.16 -1.47
C ASN A 42 2.22 12.94 -2.27
N LEU A 43 3.38 12.36 -2.48
CA LEU A 43 4.47 13.00 -3.23
C LEU A 43 4.47 12.58 -4.69
N GLY A 44 3.52 11.75 -5.10
CA GLY A 44 3.44 11.27 -6.47
C GLY A 44 4.36 10.09 -6.77
N GLN A 45 4.96 9.50 -5.76
CA GLN A 45 5.81 8.33 -5.92
C GLN A 45 4.97 7.06 -5.88
N PHE A 46 5.40 6.07 -6.66
CA PHE A 46 4.71 4.78 -6.71
C PHE A 46 5.42 3.76 -5.83
N TRP A 47 4.63 2.98 -5.12
CA TRP A 47 5.11 1.93 -4.24
C TRP A 47 4.44 0.62 -4.63
N GLN A 48 5.16 -0.48 -4.43
CA GLN A 48 4.60 -1.80 -4.61
C GLN A 48 4.38 -2.42 -3.24
N VAL A 49 3.13 -2.73 -2.94
CA VAL A 49 2.69 -3.20 -1.63
C VAL A 49 2.16 -4.61 -1.76
N THR A 50 2.60 -5.49 -0.87
CA THR A 50 2.17 -6.89 -0.84
C THR A 50 1.50 -7.20 0.49
N ASP A 51 0.96 -8.41 0.63
CA ASP A 51 0.37 -8.86 1.89
C ASP A 51 1.38 -8.82 3.04
N ALA A 52 2.67 -9.01 2.74
CA ALA A 52 3.70 -8.99 3.76
C ALA A 52 3.84 -7.60 4.41
N ASP A 53 3.42 -6.55 3.73
CA ASP A 53 3.46 -5.20 4.26
C ASP A 53 2.26 -4.87 5.15
N THR A 54 1.33 -5.80 5.26
CA THR A 54 0.11 -5.67 6.06
C THR A 54 -0.64 -4.37 5.80
N PRO A 55 -1.02 -4.10 4.53
CA PRO A 55 -1.76 -2.87 4.22
C PRO A 55 -3.16 -2.89 4.83
N VAL A 56 -3.61 -1.73 5.26
CA VAL A 56 -4.95 -1.57 5.80
C VAL A 56 -5.64 -0.40 5.10
N LYS A 57 -6.95 -0.52 4.93
CA LYS A 57 -7.73 0.53 4.32
C LYS A 57 -7.96 1.64 5.35
N ILE A 58 -7.79 2.87 4.91
CA ILE A 58 -8.06 4.05 5.72
C ILE A 58 -9.48 4.50 5.38
N VAL A 59 -10.28 4.62 6.42
CA VAL A 59 -11.68 5.02 6.22
C VAL A 59 -11.86 6.51 6.45
#